data_a81a12e4a9de43599f279ddfa5a65822
#
_entry.id   a81a12e4a9de43599f279ddfa5a65822
#
_cell.length_a   1.000
_cell.length_b   1.000
_cell.length_c   1.000
_cell.angle_alpha   90.00
_cell.angle_beta   90.00
_cell.angle_gamma   90.00
#
_symmetry.space_group_name_H-M   'P 1'
#
loop_
_entity.id
_entity.type
_entity.pdbx_description
1 polymer ?
#
loop_
_entity_poly.entity_id
_entity_poly.type
_entity_poly.pdbx_seq_one_letter_code
_entity_poly.pdbx_strand_id
1 'polypeptide(L)'
;LPQLHLNLFFGMKSTWCNPVDVDSELERYYKLFYGPAAPAMKKFFDISIKQWENVKNIEFSGKTNYPKFSGKSLYEEIYSPAVIKVMKESLAEAEKLAGKDTIYRKRIQWQRDGFLDKFFISADAFAAEAAVSRDQTLFPQKDKVVIDGDLSDKFYNALPELNFVRTDAPLEPRYPTKFKVGIAGDKLILGINAVDPDNQAARVDRTVHDSEIFMDDSIEIFLMPDVEKSK
;
A
#
# COMPACT_ATOMS: atom_id res chain seq x y z
N LEU A 1 2.20 3.60 -21.40
CA LEU A 1 1.62 3.15 -20.11
C LEU A 1 1.81 1.64 -20.00
N PRO A 2 2.82 1.15 -19.25
CA PRO A 2 3.15 -0.28 -19.22
C PRO A 2 2.00 -1.17 -18.75
N GLN A 3 1.21 -0.72 -17.78
CA GLN A 3 0.08 -1.46 -17.23
C GLN A 3 -1.11 -1.62 -18.19
N LEU A 4 -1.20 -0.77 -19.20
CA LEU A 4 -2.33 -0.76 -20.16
C LEU A 4 -1.96 -1.27 -21.55
N HIS A 5 -0.72 -1.68 -21.76
CA HIS A 5 -0.23 -1.97 -23.11
C HIS A 5 -0.98 -3.11 -23.81
N LEU A 6 -1.40 -4.16 -23.08
CA LEU A 6 -2.23 -5.24 -23.61
C LEU A 6 -3.61 -4.74 -24.01
N ASN A 7 -4.25 -3.95 -23.14
CA ASN A 7 -5.57 -3.39 -23.42
C ASN A 7 -5.53 -2.47 -24.64
N LEU A 8 -4.48 -1.67 -24.77
CA LEU A 8 -4.27 -0.82 -25.94
C LEU A 8 -4.03 -1.66 -27.22
N PHE A 9 -3.22 -2.71 -27.13
CA PHE A 9 -2.99 -3.60 -28.27
C PHE A 9 -4.29 -4.22 -28.79
N PHE A 10 -5.08 -4.82 -27.90
CA PHE A 10 -6.37 -5.42 -28.27
C PHE A 10 -7.40 -4.39 -28.70
N GLY A 11 -7.48 -3.26 -28.02
CA GLY A 11 -8.38 -2.18 -28.37
C GLY A 11 -8.10 -1.65 -29.78
N MET A 12 -6.85 -1.41 -30.13
CA MET A 12 -6.46 -0.99 -31.48
C MET A 12 -6.72 -2.08 -32.52
N LYS A 13 -6.43 -3.34 -32.18
CA LYS A 13 -6.62 -4.44 -33.11
C LYS A 13 -8.09 -4.69 -33.42
N SER A 14 -8.97 -4.65 -32.42
CA SER A 14 -10.41 -4.83 -32.59
C SER A 14 -11.06 -3.73 -33.42
N THR A 15 -10.46 -2.53 -33.50
CA THR A 15 -10.95 -1.47 -34.37
C THR A 15 -10.60 -1.68 -35.84
N TRP A 16 -9.52 -2.44 -36.15
CA TRP A 16 -9.07 -2.70 -37.52
C TRP A 16 -9.48 -4.08 -38.05
N CYS A 17 -9.57 -5.05 -37.17
CA CYS A 17 -9.84 -6.46 -37.52
C CYS A 17 -11.04 -6.95 -36.69
N ASN A 18 -12.17 -7.14 -37.36
CA ASN A 18 -13.36 -7.70 -36.71
C ASN A 18 -13.89 -8.88 -37.56
N PRO A 19 -14.07 -10.08 -36.99
CA PRO A 19 -13.85 -10.48 -35.58
C PRO A 19 -12.37 -10.72 -35.26
N VAL A 20 -11.99 -10.54 -33.97
CA VAL A 20 -10.66 -10.87 -33.44
C VAL A 20 -10.80 -12.12 -32.57
N ASP A 21 -10.05 -13.16 -32.92
CA ASP A 21 -9.84 -14.29 -32.02
C ASP A 21 -8.82 -13.87 -30.96
N VAL A 22 -9.33 -13.53 -29.77
CA VAL A 22 -8.53 -12.98 -28.66
C VAL A 22 -7.48 -13.98 -28.20
N ASP A 23 -7.80 -15.25 -28.08
CA ASP A 23 -6.90 -16.26 -27.54
C ASP A 23 -5.70 -16.49 -28.50
N SER A 24 -5.95 -16.67 -29.78
CA SER A 24 -4.89 -16.82 -30.79
C SER A 24 -4.00 -15.58 -30.88
N GLU A 25 -4.59 -14.39 -30.78
CA GLU A 25 -3.82 -13.15 -30.84
C GLU A 25 -3.04 -12.88 -29.55
N LEU A 26 -3.53 -13.30 -28.39
CA LEU A 26 -2.82 -13.23 -27.13
C LEU A 26 -1.58 -14.14 -27.14
N GLU A 27 -1.72 -15.38 -27.60
CA GLU A 27 -0.60 -16.31 -27.81
C GLU A 27 0.45 -15.71 -28.76
N ARG A 28 0.00 -15.16 -29.89
CA ARG A 28 0.88 -14.49 -30.86
C ARG A 28 1.57 -13.28 -30.25
N TYR A 29 0.83 -12.47 -29.46
CA TYR A 29 1.38 -11.30 -28.77
C TYR A 29 2.52 -11.71 -27.82
N TYR A 30 2.30 -12.68 -26.93
CA TYR A 30 3.33 -13.13 -26.00
C TYR A 30 4.58 -13.62 -26.74
N LYS A 31 4.39 -14.42 -27.76
CA LYS A 31 5.50 -14.96 -28.57
C LYS A 31 6.33 -13.86 -29.24
N LEU A 32 5.68 -12.87 -29.83
CA LEU A 32 6.38 -11.79 -30.55
C LEU A 32 6.96 -10.73 -29.60
N PHE A 33 6.27 -10.44 -28.49
CA PHE A 33 6.68 -9.38 -27.59
C PHE A 33 7.75 -9.83 -26.58
N TYR A 34 7.64 -11.05 -26.07
CA TYR A 34 8.55 -11.58 -25.06
C TYR A 34 9.49 -12.68 -25.56
N GLY A 35 9.33 -13.19 -26.78
CA GLY A 35 10.18 -14.20 -27.37
C GLY A 35 10.36 -15.45 -26.51
N PRO A 36 11.60 -15.83 -26.14
CA PRO A 36 11.85 -17.01 -25.27
C PRO A 36 11.21 -16.89 -23.90
N ALA A 37 10.96 -15.70 -23.40
CA ALA A 37 10.31 -15.45 -22.13
C ALA A 37 8.76 -15.54 -22.17
N ALA A 38 8.18 -15.76 -23.35
CA ALA A 38 6.74 -15.77 -23.54
C ALA A 38 5.98 -16.70 -22.59
N PRO A 39 6.41 -17.96 -22.35
CA PRO A 39 5.68 -18.87 -21.44
C PRO A 39 5.64 -18.34 -20.00
N ALA A 40 6.74 -17.80 -19.51
CA ALA A 40 6.82 -17.29 -18.14
C ALA A 40 6.04 -15.99 -17.98
N MET A 41 6.08 -15.09 -18.98
CA MET A 41 5.28 -13.87 -18.98
C MET A 41 3.79 -14.16 -19.12
N LYS A 42 3.42 -15.14 -19.95
CA LYS A 42 2.03 -15.60 -20.05
C LYS A 42 1.54 -16.10 -18.69
N LYS A 43 2.30 -16.98 -18.03
CA LYS A 43 1.98 -17.46 -16.68
C LYS A 43 1.78 -16.31 -15.69
N PHE A 44 2.64 -15.30 -15.74
CA PHE A 44 2.53 -14.10 -14.90
C PHE A 44 1.19 -13.39 -15.11
N PHE A 45 0.81 -13.13 -16.35
CA PHE A 45 -0.44 -12.45 -16.68
C PHE A 45 -1.68 -13.31 -16.41
N ASP A 46 -1.62 -14.61 -16.73
CA ASP A 46 -2.73 -15.54 -16.47
C ASP A 46 -3.05 -15.60 -14.97
N ILE A 47 -2.02 -15.60 -14.10
CA ILE A 47 -2.21 -15.52 -12.65
C ILE A 47 -2.94 -14.23 -12.30
N SER A 48 -2.49 -13.09 -12.82
CA SER A 48 -3.10 -11.79 -12.53
C SER A 48 -4.55 -11.74 -12.99
N ILE A 49 -4.85 -12.17 -14.20
CA ILE A 49 -6.21 -12.22 -14.76
C ILE A 49 -7.12 -13.10 -13.88
N LYS A 50 -6.65 -14.30 -13.54
CA LYS A 50 -7.41 -15.23 -12.71
C LYS A 50 -7.77 -14.67 -11.33
N GLN A 51 -6.89 -13.87 -10.73
CA GLN A 51 -7.22 -13.22 -9.45
C GLN A 51 -8.40 -12.25 -9.63
N TRP A 52 -8.40 -11.45 -10.69
CA TRP A 52 -9.50 -10.51 -10.97
C TRP A 52 -10.82 -11.21 -11.31
N GLU A 53 -10.79 -12.31 -12.03
CA GLU A 53 -11.99 -13.11 -12.34
C GLU A 53 -12.65 -13.69 -11.07
N ASN A 54 -11.88 -13.91 -10.01
CA ASN A 54 -12.36 -14.44 -8.75
C ASN A 54 -12.86 -13.38 -7.76
N VAL A 55 -12.72 -12.09 -8.06
CA VAL A 55 -13.20 -11.01 -7.20
C VAL A 55 -14.73 -10.98 -7.19
N LYS A 56 -15.32 -11.37 -6.05
CA LYS A 56 -16.79 -11.49 -5.93
C LYS A 56 -17.48 -10.21 -5.51
N ASN A 57 -16.83 -9.35 -4.74
CA ASN A 57 -17.43 -8.17 -4.14
C ASN A 57 -16.53 -6.95 -4.40
N ILE A 58 -16.78 -6.23 -5.48
CA ILE A 58 -16.14 -4.96 -5.75
C ILE A 58 -17.03 -3.85 -5.22
N GLU A 59 -16.60 -3.17 -4.16
CA GLU A 59 -17.26 -1.95 -3.74
C GLU A 59 -16.88 -0.81 -4.68
N PHE A 60 -17.89 -0.09 -5.15
CA PHE A 60 -17.70 1.10 -5.96
C PHE A 60 -17.91 2.36 -5.12
N SER A 61 -17.09 3.37 -5.37
CA SER A 61 -17.32 4.70 -4.82
C SER A 61 -18.63 5.25 -5.41
N GLY A 62 -19.62 5.53 -4.57
CA GLY A 62 -20.94 6.02 -5.01
C GLY A 62 -20.93 7.35 -5.77
N LYS A 63 -19.80 8.09 -5.75
CA LYS A 63 -19.65 9.37 -6.47
C LYS A 63 -18.93 9.25 -7.81
N THR A 64 -18.04 8.28 -7.97
CA THR A 64 -17.12 8.24 -9.12
C THR A 64 -17.16 6.94 -9.91
N ASN A 65 -17.93 5.95 -9.47
CA ASN A 65 -17.99 4.61 -10.09
C ASN A 65 -16.61 3.91 -10.23
N TYR A 66 -15.60 4.33 -9.46
CA TYR A 66 -14.32 3.65 -9.39
C TYR A 66 -14.34 2.58 -8.31
N PRO A 67 -13.74 1.41 -8.56
CA PRO A 67 -13.61 0.38 -7.55
C PRO A 67 -12.78 0.89 -6.37
N LYS A 68 -13.26 0.67 -5.15
CA LYS A 68 -12.52 0.94 -3.93
C LYS A 68 -11.73 -0.29 -3.55
N PHE A 69 -10.43 -0.21 -3.64
CA PHE A 69 -9.53 -1.24 -3.12
C PHE A 69 -8.81 -0.71 -1.88
N SER A 70 -9.02 -1.38 -0.77
CA SER A 70 -8.16 -1.21 0.40
C SER A 70 -6.87 -2.04 0.22
N GLY A 71 -5.83 -1.73 0.98
CA GLY A 71 -4.63 -2.57 1.03
C GLY A 71 -4.98 -4.02 1.38
N LYS A 72 -5.93 -4.22 2.30
CA LYS A 72 -6.41 -5.55 2.70
C LYS A 72 -7.05 -6.29 1.53
N SER A 73 -8.03 -5.70 0.85
CA SER A 73 -8.68 -6.35 -0.29
C SER A 73 -7.70 -6.63 -1.42
N LEU A 74 -6.75 -5.73 -1.67
CA LEU A 74 -5.77 -5.91 -2.75
C LEU A 74 -4.71 -6.96 -2.42
N TYR A 75 -4.12 -6.93 -1.21
CA TYR A 75 -2.94 -7.74 -0.88
C TYR A 75 -3.21 -8.95 0.03
N GLU A 76 -4.41 -9.11 0.58
CA GLU A 76 -4.82 -10.34 1.26
C GLU A 76 -5.79 -11.18 0.42
N GLU A 77 -6.79 -10.53 -0.20
CA GLU A 77 -7.86 -11.24 -0.88
C GLU A 77 -7.56 -11.50 -2.36
N ILE A 78 -7.08 -10.48 -3.10
CA ILE A 78 -6.81 -10.59 -4.54
C ILE A 78 -5.39 -11.11 -4.77
N TYR A 79 -4.40 -10.36 -4.34
CA TYR A 79 -2.99 -10.70 -4.51
C TYR A 79 -2.35 -11.14 -3.18
N SER A 80 -2.81 -12.26 -2.63
CA SER A 80 -2.26 -12.78 -1.38
C SER A 80 -0.73 -12.97 -1.46
N PRO A 81 -0.02 -13.05 -0.32
CA PRO A 81 1.44 -13.28 -0.30
C PRO A 81 1.88 -14.49 -1.12
N ALA A 82 1.06 -15.55 -1.14
CA ALA A 82 1.33 -16.74 -1.96
C ALA A 82 1.24 -16.45 -3.46
N VAL A 83 0.25 -15.67 -3.89
CA VAL A 83 0.09 -15.24 -5.28
C VAL A 83 1.23 -14.32 -5.70
N ILE A 84 1.57 -13.33 -4.87
CA ILE A 84 2.70 -12.42 -5.11
C ILE A 84 4.02 -13.19 -5.27
N LYS A 85 4.24 -14.20 -4.45
CA LYS A 85 5.43 -15.05 -4.55
C LYS A 85 5.50 -15.73 -5.94
N VAL A 86 4.42 -16.37 -6.38
CA VAL A 86 4.40 -17.07 -7.69
C VAL A 86 4.54 -16.07 -8.84
N MET A 87 3.98 -14.87 -8.73
CA MET A 87 4.17 -13.80 -9.72
C MET A 87 5.62 -13.36 -9.80
N LYS A 88 6.30 -13.13 -8.67
CA LYS A 88 7.74 -12.78 -8.63
C LYS A 88 8.61 -13.89 -9.23
N GLU A 89 8.33 -15.15 -8.91
CA GLU A 89 9.04 -16.30 -9.48
C GLU A 89 8.86 -16.39 -11.00
N SER A 90 7.65 -16.19 -11.50
CA SER A 90 7.37 -16.20 -12.95
C SER A 90 8.08 -15.05 -13.66
N LEU A 91 8.13 -13.87 -13.05
CA LEU A 91 8.86 -12.72 -13.60
C LEU A 91 10.38 -12.96 -13.63
N ALA A 92 10.95 -13.52 -12.56
CA ALA A 92 12.36 -13.87 -12.50
C ALA A 92 12.73 -14.92 -13.55
N GLU A 93 11.88 -15.93 -13.78
CA GLU A 93 12.09 -16.91 -14.84
C GLU A 93 11.99 -16.28 -16.23
N ALA A 94 11.03 -15.37 -16.45
CA ALA A 94 10.93 -14.61 -17.69
C ALA A 94 12.20 -13.80 -17.99
N GLU A 95 12.75 -13.15 -16.98
CA GLU A 95 14.00 -12.41 -17.11
C GLU A 95 15.20 -13.28 -17.48
N LYS A 96 15.27 -14.46 -16.88
CA LYS A 96 16.30 -15.45 -17.19
C LYS A 96 16.18 -15.95 -18.64
N LEU A 97 14.97 -16.31 -19.07
CA LEU A 97 14.69 -16.80 -20.41
C LEU A 97 14.89 -15.73 -21.50
N ALA A 98 14.61 -14.47 -21.18
CA ALA A 98 14.81 -13.35 -22.10
C ALA A 98 16.28 -13.15 -22.50
N GLY A 99 17.21 -13.54 -21.62
CA GLY A 99 18.65 -13.30 -21.83
C GLY A 99 19.05 -11.85 -21.57
N LYS A 100 20.36 -11.62 -21.43
CA LYS A 100 20.91 -10.28 -21.22
C LYS A 100 20.88 -9.47 -22.53
N ASP A 101 20.66 -8.16 -22.40
CA ASP A 101 20.77 -7.16 -23.48
C ASP A 101 19.84 -7.36 -24.70
N THR A 102 18.86 -8.25 -24.61
CA THR A 102 17.87 -8.48 -25.66
C THR A 102 16.74 -7.45 -25.63
N ILE A 103 16.03 -7.30 -26.75
CA ILE A 103 14.81 -6.48 -26.79
C ILE A 103 13.74 -7.04 -25.85
N TYR A 104 13.70 -8.37 -25.64
CA TYR A 104 12.76 -9.03 -24.76
C TYR A 104 13.02 -8.65 -23.29
N ARG A 105 14.30 -8.62 -22.88
CA ARG A 105 14.69 -8.15 -21.54
C ARG A 105 14.33 -6.69 -21.31
N LYS A 106 14.57 -5.82 -22.28
CA LYS A 106 14.20 -4.42 -22.22
C LYS A 106 12.69 -4.20 -22.07
N ARG A 107 11.87 -5.03 -22.72
CA ARG A 107 10.41 -4.97 -22.60
C ARG A 107 9.90 -5.41 -21.23
N ILE A 108 10.52 -6.43 -20.63
CA ILE A 108 10.23 -6.84 -19.26
C ILE A 108 10.65 -5.73 -18.30
N GLN A 109 11.84 -5.17 -18.46
CA GLN A 109 12.32 -4.06 -17.62
C GLN A 109 11.42 -2.83 -17.71
N TRP A 110 10.96 -2.48 -18.90
CA TRP A 110 9.99 -1.39 -19.10
C TRP A 110 8.71 -1.59 -18.29
N GLN A 111 8.22 -2.81 -18.14
CA GLN A 111 7.07 -3.11 -17.31
C GLN A 111 7.39 -3.01 -15.81
N ARG A 112 8.55 -3.50 -15.43
CA ARG A 112 9.02 -3.36 -14.04
C ARG A 112 9.09 -1.91 -13.62
N ASP A 113 9.83 -1.10 -14.37
CA ASP A 113 10.04 0.32 -14.06
C ASP A 113 8.72 1.11 -14.05
N GLY A 114 7.83 0.77 -14.97
CA GLY A 114 6.58 1.50 -15.14
C GLY A 114 5.49 1.15 -14.13
N PHE A 115 5.50 -0.06 -13.56
CA PHE A 115 4.42 -0.50 -12.67
C PHE A 115 4.81 -1.62 -11.70
N LEU A 116 5.42 -2.72 -12.17
CA LEU A 116 5.50 -3.94 -11.38
C LEU A 116 6.36 -3.81 -10.12
N ASP A 117 7.47 -3.09 -10.19
CA ASP A 117 8.34 -2.93 -9.02
C ASP A 117 7.64 -2.14 -7.91
N LYS A 118 6.88 -1.10 -8.27
CA LYS A 118 6.07 -0.35 -7.29
C LYS A 118 4.97 -1.22 -6.68
N PHE A 119 4.31 -2.02 -7.49
CA PHE A 119 3.29 -2.95 -7.02
C PHE A 119 3.87 -3.96 -6.02
N PHE A 120 5.02 -4.57 -6.34
CA PHE A 120 5.65 -5.53 -5.43
C PHE A 120 6.19 -4.88 -4.15
N ILE A 121 6.77 -3.68 -4.24
CA ILE A 121 7.18 -2.91 -3.07
C ILE A 121 5.98 -2.66 -2.14
N SER A 122 4.85 -2.22 -2.69
CA SER A 122 3.65 -1.99 -1.91
C SER A 122 3.08 -3.26 -1.27
N ALA A 123 3.13 -4.39 -1.98
CA ALA A 123 2.70 -5.68 -1.46
C ALA A 123 3.60 -6.18 -0.31
N ASP A 124 4.92 -6.07 -0.47
CA ASP A 124 5.90 -6.46 0.56
C ASP A 124 5.74 -5.61 1.82
N ALA A 125 5.48 -4.33 1.62
CA ALA A 125 5.21 -3.41 2.69
C ALA A 125 3.95 -3.73 3.47
N PHE A 126 2.86 -3.96 2.76
CA PHE A 126 1.61 -4.36 3.38
C PHE A 126 1.80 -5.65 4.19
N ALA A 127 2.52 -6.64 3.64
CA ALA A 127 2.81 -7.88 4.34
C ALA A 127 3.67 -7.66 5.59
N ALA A 128 4.69 -6.80 5.51
CA ALA A 128 5.53 -6.45 6.65
C ALA A 128 4.72 -5.72 7.74
N GLU A 129 3.84 -4.82 7.34
CA GLU A 129 2.95 -4.09 8.25
C GLU A 129 1.94 -5.02 8.93
N ALA A 130 1.35 -5.95 8.19
CA ALA A 130 0.42 -6.95 8.73
C ALA A 130 1.10 -7.92 9.72
N ALA A 131 2.40 -8.15 9.56
CA ALA A 131 3.20 -9.00 10.46
C ALA A 131 3.54 -8.30 11.80
N VAL A 132 3.41 -6.98 11.88
CA VAL A 132 3.64 -6.23 13.12
C VAL A 132 2.36 -6.21 13.94
N SER A 133 2.38 -6.87 15.11
CA SER A 133 1.27 -6.70 16.06
C SER A 133 1.24 -5.25 16.52
N ARG A 134 0.14 -4.58 16.22
CA ARG A 134 -0.13 -3.20 16.66
C ARG A 134 -0.93 -3.16 17.96
N ASP A 135 -1.27 -4.34 18.47
CA ASP A 135 -1.99 -4.44 19.74
C ASP A 135 -1.06 -4.05 20.87
N GLN A 136 -1.43 -3.00 21.56
CA GLN A 136 -0.75 -2.54 22.78
C GLN A 136 -1.68 -2.73 23.96
N THR A 137 -1.23 -3.50 24.95
CA THR A 137 -1.96 -3.57 26.22
C THR A 137 -1.53 -2.41 27.09
N LEU A 138 -2.46 -1.53 27.39
CA LEU A 138 -2.22 -0.37 28.25
C LEU A 138 -2.53 -0.73 29.70
N PHE A 139 -1.53 -0.60 30.56
CA PHE A 139 -1.69 -0.78 31.99
C PHE A 139 -1.71 0.57 32.71
N PRO A 140 -2.59 0.75 33.69
CA PRO A 140 -2.59 1.96 34.51
C PRO A 140 -1.23 2.18 35.16
N GLN A 141 -0.68 3.37 34.97
CA GLN A 141 0.56 3.80 35.62
C GLN A 141 0.28 4.50 36.94
N LYS A 142 1.16 4.27 37.91
CA LYS A 142 1.03 4.88 39.25
C LYS A 142 1.69 6.27 39.33
N ASP A 143 2.59 6.55 38.44
CA ASP A 143 3.31 7.82 38.44
C ASP A 143 2.39 8.96 38.00
N LYS A 144 2.60 10.11 38.58
CA LYS A 144 1.93 11.35 38.18
C LYS A 144 2.46 11.80 36.84
N VAL A 145 1.60 12.32 36.01
CA VAL A 145 1.95 12.96 34.73
C VAL A 145 1.62 14.45 34.81
N VAL A 146 2.50 15.29 34.29
CA VAL A 146 2.28 16.71 34.09
C VAL A 146 2.05 16.94 32.62
N ILE A 147 1.03 17.67 32.24
CA ILE A 147 0.71 17.98 30.86
C ILE A 147 1.31 19.35 30.52
N ASP A 148 2.58 19.39 30.23
CA ASP A 148 3.36 20.61 29.98
C ASP A 148 4.18 20.56 28.67
N GLY A 149 4.05 19.45 27.91
CA GLY A 149 4.79 19.24 26.68
C GLY A 149 6.16 18.56 26.86
N ASP A 150 6.61 18.36 28.10
CA ASP A 150 7.83 17.61 28.40
C ASP A 150 7.50 16.12 28.60
N LEU A 151 8.05 15.27 27.74
CA LEU A 151 7.88 13.82 27.79
C LEU A 151 8.97 13.11 28.61
N SER A 152 9.74 13.84 29.43
CA SER A 152 10.80 13.30 30.28
C SER A 152 10.31 12.77 31.63
N ASP A 153 9.04 12.96 31.96
CA ASP A 153 8.43 12.44 33.18
C ASP A 153 8.60 10.92 33.33
N LYS A 154 8.65 10.44 34.57
CA LYS A 154 8.70 9.01 34.90
C LYS A 154 7.54 8.25 34.25
N PHE A 155 6.35 8.87 34.19
CA PHE A 155 5.19 8.30 33.51
C PHE A 155 5.51 7.94 32.03
N TYR A 156 6.04 8.88 31.26
CA TYR A 156 6.37 8.64 29.86
C TYR A 156 7.58 7.71 29.68
N ASN A 157 8.54 7.75 30.60
CA ASN A 157 9.73 6.89 30.56
C ASN A 157 9.39 5.41 30.79
N ALA A 158 8.30 5.11 31.47
CA ALA A 158 7.81 3.75 31.68
C ALA A 158 7.02 3.18 30.48
N LEU A 159 6.68 4.01 29.50
CA LEU A 159 5.87 3.62 28.34
C LEU A 159 6.74 3.28 27.13
N PRO A 160 6.32 2.30 26.31
CA PRO A 160 6.98 2.03 25.03
C PRO A 160 6.84 3.24 24.10
N GLU A 161 7.91 3.52 23.36
CA GLU A 161 7.89 4.50 22.29
C GLU A 161 7.42 3.82 21.00
N LEU A 162 6.40 4.37 20.37
CA LEU A 162 5.78 3.88 19.15
C LEU A 162 6.07 4.86 18.01
N ASN A 163 6.24 4.33 16.82
CA ASN A 163 6.51 5.13 15.63
C ASN A 163 5.25 5.31 14.79
N PHE A 164 5.09 6.48 14.20
CA PHE A 164 4.17 6.65 13.09
C PHE A 164 4.70 5.93 11.86
N VAL A 165 3.81 5.35 11.07
CA VAL A 165 4.13 4.71 9.81
C VAL A 165 3.31 5.36 8.69
N ARG A 166 3.86 5.39 7.49
CA ARG A 166 3.11 5.87 6.33
C ARG A 166 2.06 4.84 5.94
N THR A 167 0.89 5.30 5.56
CA THR A 167 -0.22 4.45 5.09
C THR A 167 -0.16 4.17 3.59
N ASP A 168 0.59 4.99 2.85
CA ASP A 168 0.66 4.95 1.38
C ASP A 168 1.94 4.26 0.84
N ALA A 169 2.94 4.06 1.68
CA ALA A 169 4.18 3.40 1.30
C ALA A 169 4.92 2.87 2.54
N PRO A 170 5.68 1.77 2.40
CA PRO A 170 6.49 1.20 3.48
C PRO A 170 7.77 1.99 3.74
N LEU A 171 7.74 3.25 3.53
CA LEU A 171 8.87 4.13 3.75
C LEU A 171 8.69 4.81 5.11
N GLU A 172 9.79 5.05 5.77
CA GLU A 172 9.84 5.90 6.94
C GLU A 172 9.18 7.24 6.64
N PRO A 173 8.42 7.82 7.57
CA PRO A 173 7.92 9.17 7.41
C PRO A 173 9.06 10.12 7.11
N ARG A 174 8.85 11.10 6.23
CA ARG A 174 9.87 12.13 5.94
C ARG A 174 10.34 12.84 7.21
N TYR A 175 9.40 13.04 8.13
CA TYR A 175 9.65 13.60 9.46
C TYR A 175 9.23 12.57 10.51
N PRO A 176 10.19 11.97 11.23
CA PRO A 176 9.89 10.97 12.23
C PRO A 176 9.00 11.55 13.31
N THR A 177 7.85 10.94 13.50
CA THR A 177 6.94 11.28 14.59
C THR A 177 6.82 10.07 15.50
N LYS A 178 7.00 10.27 16.77
CA LYS A 178 6.95 9.24 17.79
C LYS A 178 5.85 9.56 18.79
N PHE A 179 5.27 8.53 19.38
CA PHE A 179 4.26 8.72 20.38
C PHE A 179 4.35 7.69 21.51
N LYS A 180 3.81 8.05 22.63
CA LYS A 180 3.64 7.18 23.80
C LYS A 180 2.20 7.27 24.25
N VAL A 181 1.63 6.15 24.67
CA VAL A 181 0.24 6.10 25.15
C VAL A 181 0.17 5.32 26.43
N GLY A 182 -0.54 5.84 27.42
CA GLY A 182 -0.69 5.21 28.72
C GLY A 182 -1.95 5.66 29.45
N ILE A 183 -2.23 5.04 30.59
CA ILE A 183 -3.39 5.36 31.43
C ILE A 183 -2.88 5.93 32.77
N ALA A 184 -3.34 7.13 33.12
CA ALA A 184 -3.10 7.75 34.40
C ALA A 184 -4.43 7.95 35.12
N GLY A 185 -4.70 7.10 36.12
CA GLY A 185 -6.00 7.09 36.82
C GLY A 185 -7.12 6.65 35.84
N ASP A 186 -8.05 7.55 35.57
CA ASP A 186 -9.18 7.37 34.67
C ASP A 186 -8.96 8.03 33.27
N LYS A 187 -7.75 8.51 33.01
CA LYS A 187 -7.45 9.29 31.80
C LYS A 187 -6.50 8.53 30.86
N LEU A 188 -6.81 8.56 29.58
CA LEU A 188 -5.89 8.19 28.51
C LEU A 188 -4.96 9.38 28.25
N ILE A 189 -3.66 9.13 28.36
CA ILE A 189 -2.60 10.12 28.15
C ILE A 189 -1.82 9.77 26.88
N LEU A 190 -1.68 10.75 26.03
CA LEU A 190 -0.84 10.64 24.82
C LEU A 190 0.28 11.67 24.90
N GLY A 191 1.50 11.22 24.67
CA GLY A 191 2.66 12.08 24.48
C GLY A 191 3.16 11.92 23.05
N ILE A 192 3.21 12.99 22.30
CA ILE A 192 3.60 12.97 20.87
C ILE A 192 4.79 13.87 20.66
N ASN A 193 5.82 13.33 20.00
CA ASN A 193 7.01 14.07 19.60
C ASN A 193 7.09 14.06 18.07
N ALA A 194 6.68 15.17 17.45
CA ALA A 194 6.76 15.40 16.01
C ALA A 194 8.01 16.22 15.71
N VAL A 195 8.87 15.69 14.83
CA VAL A 195 10.09 16.38 14.42
C VAL A 195 9.78 17.28 13.22
N ASP A 196 9.98 18.59 13.40
CA ASP A 196 10.00 19.55 12.31
C ASP A 196 11.44 20.03 12.07
N PRO A 197 12.17 19.48 11.08
CA PRO A 197 13.54 19.84 10.81
C PRO A 197 13.70 21.24 10.23
N ASP A 198 12.65 21.80 9.66
CA ASP A 198 12.69 23.14 9.06
C ASP A 198 12.55 24.24 10.13
N ASN A 199 12.25 23.84 11.37
CA ASN A 199 12.08 24.70 12.54
C ASN A 199 11.18 25.93 12.26
N GLN A 200 10.18 25.71 11.42
CA GLN A 200 9.20 26.73 11.09
C GLN A 200 8.06 26.70 12.12
N ALA A 201 7.46 27.84 12.35
CA ALA A 201 6.27 27.88 13.19
C ALA A 201 5.18 27.00 12.54
N ALA A 202 4.56 26.15 13.36
CA ALA A 202 3.48 25.31 12.92
C ALA A 202 2.39 26.17 12.22
N ARG A 203 1.92 25.71 11.08
CA ARG A 203 0.84 26.35 10.37
C ARG A 203 -0.46 26.08 11.11
N VAL A 204 -1.08 27.12 11.62
CA VAL A 204 -2.34 27.09 12.38
C VAL A 204 -3.28 28.18 11.86
N ASP A 205 -3.73 28.05 10.62
CA ASP A 205 -4.59 29.05 9.98
C ASP A 205 -6.07 28.86 10.35
N ARG A 206 -6.45 27.63 10.69
CA ARG A 206 -7.82 27.20 10.92
C ARG A 206 -8.10 27.04 12.41
N THR A 207 -8.73 28.05 13.01
CA THR A 207 -9.03 28.09 14.45
C THR A 207 -10.51 27.91 14.78
N VAL A 208 -11.36 27.80 13.75
CA VAL A 208 -12.81 27.63 13.92
C VAL A 208 -13.13 26.15 14.08
N HIS A 209 -14.02 25.84 15.03
CA HIS A 209 -14.52 24.47 15.24
C HIS A 209 -15.16 23.93 13.94
N ASP A 210 -14.93 22.65 13.63
CA ASP A 210 -15.37 21.98 12.39
C ASP A 210 -14.79 22.53 11.09
N SER A 211 -13.73 23.33 11.14
CA SER A 211 -12.99 23.71 9.94
C SER A 211 -12.10 22.55 9.44
N GLU A 212 -11.58 22.69 8.21
CA GLU A 212 -10.71 21.68 7.58
C GLU A 212 -9.30 21.70 8.18
N ILE A 213 -9.17 21.40 9.48
CA ILE A 213 -7.91 21.46 10.23
C ILE A 213 -6.83 20.52 9.67
N PHE A 214 -7.22 19.47 8.95
CA PHE A 214 -6.30 18.56 8.26
C PHE A 214 -5.48 19.24 7.14
N MET A 215 -5.83 20.46 6.76
CA MET A 215 -5.05 21.27 5.83
C MET A 215 -3.93 22.09 6.50
N ASP A 216 -3.90 22.10 7.82
CA ASP A 216 -2.86 22.73 8.64
C ASP A 216 -1.92 21.64 9.21
N ASP A 217 -0.88 22.05 9.95
CA ASP A 217 -0.04 21.10 10.68
C ASP A 217 -0.85 20.55 11.86
N SER A 218 -1.39 19.36 11.69
CA SER A 218 -2.31 18.74 12.62
C SER A 218 -1.97 17.27 12.90
N ILE A 219 -2.45 16.79 14.04
CA ILE A 219 -2.44 15.38 14.40
C ILE A 219 -3.87 14.96 14.66
N GLU A 220 -4.33 13.96 13.93
CA GLU A 220 -5.67 13.39 14.11
C GLU A 220 -5.60 12.12 14.95
N ILE A 221 -6.45 12.03 15.98
CA ILE A 221 -6.54 10.89 16.89
C ILE A 221 -7.95 10.30 16.77
N PHE A 222 -8.04 9.08 16.25
CA PHE A 222 -9.30 8.36 16.15
C PHE A 222 -9.42 7.35 17.29
N LEU A 223 -10.43 7.50 18.14
CA LEU A 223 -10.72 6.60 19.25
C LEU A 223 -12.03 5.86 18.95
N MET A 224 -12.01 4.55 19.10
CA MET A 224 -13.20 3.71 18.99
C MET A 224 -13.45 3.03 20.34
N PRO A 225 -14.27 3.63 21.21
CA PRO A 225 -14.48 3.14 22.57
C PRO A 225 -15.32 1.85 22.64
N ASP A 226 -16.01 1.49 21.55
CA ASP A 226 -16.94 0.35 21.52
C ASP A 226 -16.69 -0.51 20.28
N VAL A 227 -15.93 -1.59 20.46
CA VAL A 227 -15.56 -2.52 19.39
C VAL A 227 -16.76 -3.29 18.81
N GLU A 228 -17.86 -3.43 19.58
CA GLU A 228 -19.06 -4.17 19.10
C GLU A 228 -19.84 -3.40 18.03
N LYS A 229 -19.66 -2.09 17.93
CA LYS A 229 -20.31 -1.24 16.92
C LYS A 229 -19.52 -1.12 15.61
N SER A 230 -18.37 -1.76 15.50
CA SER A 230 -17.49 -1.69 14.32
C SER A 230 -17.67 -2.85 13.33
N LYS A 231 -18.72 -3.67 13.51
CA LYS A 231 -19.04 -4.79 12.61
C LYS A 231 -20.15 -4.45 11.64
#